data_3f2b7befff5a34193d8ef5a7835f8b4c
#
_entry.id   3f2b7befff5a34193d8ef5a7835f8b4c
#
_cell.length_a   1.000
_cell.length_b   1.000
_cell.length_c   1.000
_cell.angle_alpha   90.00
_cell.angle_beta   90.00
_cell.angle_gamma   90.00
#
_symmetry.space_group_name_H-M   'P 1'
#
loop_
_entity.id
_entity.type
_entity.pdbx_description
1 polymer ?
#
loop_
_entity_poly.entity_id
_entity_poly.type
_entity_poly.pdbx_seq_one_letter_code
_entity_poly.pdbx_strand_id
1 'polypeptide(L)'
;VQLAGNDISTGFHIGAIAKITDDLSFGIRYLSKQTVNVDDGLATITQVETNLFLAPNNPLGLPAGTPIDALVAPQFQPGGSLVDQGGTAVLPYPAQLSMGLTLQATDKLRLLGDVGIQYWSVWETLPLNFSLLGEETIYENYKNTTSWRLGAEYLVGSKSTARLGIIAHNAAAPDQTVTPNLPEAARTEFTAGFGSRISDRFG
;
A
#
# COMPACT_ATOMS: atom_id res chain seq x y z
N VAL A 1 -13.23 -4.89 13.36
CA VAL A 1 -12.30 -5.99 13.69
C VAL A 1 -10.89 -5.48 13.55
N GLN A 2 -10.04 -5.78 14.53
CA GLN A 2 -8.60 -5.52 14.50
C GLN A 2 -7.89 -6.86 14.72
N LEU A 3 -7.02 -7.25 13.79
CA LEU A 3 -6.14 -8.41 13.94
C LEU A 3 -4.73 -7.91 14.28
N ALA A 4 -4.19 -8.36 15.39
CA ALA A 4 -2.85 -8.05 15.85
C ALA A 4 -2.02 -9.35 15.91
N GLY A 5 -0.78 -9.26 15.43
CA GLY A 5 0.16 -10.38 15.46
C GLY A 5 1.53 -9.91 15.00
N ASN A 6 2.53 -10.78 15.06
CA ASN A 6 3.89 -10.52 14.63
C ASN A 6 4.49 -11.74 13.94
N ASP A 7 5.38 -11.47 12.99
CA ASP A 7 6.16 -12.49 12.28
C ASP A 7 7.48 -11.88 11.79
N ILE A 8 8.44 -12.71 11.45
CA ILE A 8 9.71 -12.33 10.85
C ILE A 8 9.76 -12.89 9.43
N SER A 9 9.63 -12.00 8.44
CA SER A 9 9.76 -12.35 7.04
C SER A 9 11.14 -12.00 6.50
N THR A 10 11.66 -12.81 5.61
CA THR A 10 12.96 -12.58 4.96
C THR A 10 12.79 -12.35 3.47
N GLY A 11 13.61 -11.47 2.93
CA GLY A 11 13.66 -11.18 1.50
C GLY A 11 15.05 -10.77 1.08
N PHE A 12 15.28 -10.66 -0.22
CA PHE A 12 16.52 -10.15 -0.74
C PHE A 12 16.30 -8.94 -1.64
N HIS A 13 17.33 -8.13 -1.71
CA HIS A 13 17.41 -6.97 -2.58
C HIS A 13 18.70 -7.07 -3.40
N ILE A 14 18.58 -6.93 -4.71
CA ILE A 14 19.71 -6.90 -5.61
C ILE A 14 19.58 -5.70 -6.55
N GLY A 15 20.70 -5.08 -6.86
CA GLY A 15 20.73 -3.96 -7.81
C GLY A 15 22.09 -3.84 -8.45
N ALA A 16 22.09 -3.21 -9.60
CA ALA A 16 23.31 -2.89 -10.37
C ALA A 16 23.18 -1.51 -10.98
N ILE A 17 24.31 -0.82 -11.07
CA ILE A 17 24.46 0.43 -11.80
C ILE A 17 25.60 0.26 -12.79
N ALA A 18 25.34 0.63 -14.04
CA ALA A 18 26.34 0.60 -15.11
C ALA A 18 26.51 2.02 -15.68
N LYS A 19 27.73 2.46 -15.82
CA LYS A 19 28.09 3.66 -16.57
C LYS A 19 28.25 3.25 -18.03
N ILE A 20 27.29 3.62 -18.87
CA ILE A 20 27.25 3.23 -20.30
C ILE A 20 28.23 4.11 -21.09
N THR A 21 28.21 5.42 -20.80
CA THR A 21 29.18 6.40 -21.28
C THR A 21 29.55 7.32 -20.13
N ASP A 22 30.41 8.34 -20.36
CA ASP A 22 30.73 9.31 -19.33
C ASP A 22 29.52 10.11 -18.88
N ASP A 23 28.53 10.27 -19.73
CA ASP A 23 27.34 11.09 -19.49
C ASP A 23 26.09 10.25 -19.24
N LEU A 24 26.09 8.94 -19.55
CA LEU A 24 24.91 8.07 -19.44
C LEU A 24 25.15 6.93 -18.46
N SER A 25 24.27 6.82 -17.48
CA SER A 25 24.24 5.71 -16.53
C SER A 25 22.88 5.01 -16.56
N PHE A 26 22.89 3.70 -16.38
CA PHE A 26 21.72 2.84 -16.22
C PHE A 26 21.75 2.20 -14.84
N GLY A 27 20.58 2.09 -14.21
CA GLY A 27 20.40 1.39 -12.95
C GLY A 27 19.24 0.40 -13.02
N ILE A 28 19.39 -0.73 -12.38
CA ILE A 28 18.33 -1.71 -12.16
C ILE A 28 18.33 -2.17 -10.72
N ARG A 29 17.14 -2.37 -10.16
CA ARG A 29 16.94 -2.83 -8.79
C ARG A 29 15.77 -3.79 -8.74
N TYR A 30 15.94 -4.89 -8.04
CA TYR A 30 14.88 -5.84 -7.71
C TYR A 30 14.79 -6.04 -6.20
N LEU A 31 13.58 -5.99 -5.66
CA LEU A 31 13.24 -6.39 -4.31
C LEU A 31 12.33 -7.62 -4.39
N SER A 32 12.68 -8.68 -3.70
CA SER A 32 11.88 -9.91 -3.69
C SER A 32 10.54 -9.73 -2.97
N LYS A 33 9.58 -10.56 -3.35
CA LYS A 33 8.37 -10.74 -2.53
C LYS A 33 8.76 -11.16 -1.12
N GLN A 34 8.02 -10.66 -0.14
CA GLN A 34 8.08 -11.09 1.26
C GLN A 34 6.69 -11.53 1.69
N THR A 35 6.59 -12.46 2.63
CA THR A 35 5.30 -12.90 3.14
C THR A 35 5.37 -12.90 4.66
N VAL A 36 4.44 -12.21 5.28
CA VAL A 36 4.24 -12.20 6.74
C VAL A 36 3.12 -13.17 7.04
N ASN A 37 3.40 -14.19 7.88
CA ASN A 37 2.42 -15.16 8.32
C ASN A 37 2.09 -14.88 9.79
N VAL A 38 0.89 -14.41 10.03
CA VAL A 38 0.39 -14.20 11.39
C VAL A 38 -0.30 -15.49 11.81
N ASP A 39 0.43 -16.37 12.54
CA ASP A 39 -0.07 -17.67 12.95
C ASP A 39 -0.75 -17.63 14.33
N ASP A 40 -0.26 -16.79 15.25
CA ASP A 40 -0.77 -16.62 16.61
C ASP A 40 -1.35 -15.21 16.81
N GLY A 41 -2.20 -14.77 15.89
CA GLY A 41 -2.83 -13.44 15.96
C GLY A 41 -4.01 -13.41 16.93
N LEU A 42 -4.27 -12.23 17.50
CA LEU A 42 -5.45 -11.91 18.27
C LEU A 42 -6.37 -11.00 17.44
N ALA A 43 -7.58 -11.47 17.17
CA ALA A 43 -8.64 -10.67 16.58
C ALA A 43 -9.49 -10.06 17.69
N THR A 44 -9.41 -8.74 17.82
CA THR A 44 -10.29 -7.96 18.73
C THR A 44 -11.50 -7.50 17.94
N ILE A 45 -12.70 -7.87 18.42
CA ILE A 45 -13.96 -7.60 17.74
C ILE A 45 -14.84 -6.74 18.65
N THR A 46 -15.13 -5.53 18.21
CA THR A 46 -15.94 -4.57 18.97
C THR A 46 -17.20 -4.24 18.18
N GLN A 47 -18.35 -4.29 18.86
CA GLN A 47 -19.60 -3.80 18.31
C GLN A 47 -19.53 -2.28 18.15
N VAL A 48 -19.83 -1.79 16.96
CA VAL A 48 -20.00 -0.36 16.69
C VAL A 48 -21.48 -0.05 16.67
N GLU A 49 -21.89 0.94 17.46
CA GLU A 49 -23.29 1.39 17.50
C GLU A 49 -23.68 2.00 16.14
N THR A 50 -24.74 1.46 15.54
CA THR A 50 -25.25 1.94 14.27
C THR A 50 -26.37 2.94 14.41
N ASN A 51 -27.07 2.92 15.56
CA ASN A 51 -28.31 3.67 15.83
C ASN A 51 -29.41 3.39 14.79
N LEU A 52 -29.41 2.20 14.20
CA LEU A 52 -30.43 1.76 13.25
C LEU A 52 -31.52 0.99 13.96
N PHE A 53 -32.76 1.17 13.45
CA PHE A 53 -33.95 0.54 13.98
C PHE A 53 -34.68 -0.22 12.87
N LEU A 54 -35.35 -1.32 13.23
CA LEU A 54 -36.17 -2.08 12.28
C LEU A 54 -37.35 -1.25 11.77
N ALA A 55 -37.52 -1.28 10.44
CA ALA A 55 -38.65 -0.67 9.78
C ALA A 55 -39.95 -1.48 10.02
N PRO A 56 -41.15 -0.87 9.85
CA PRO A 56 -42.40 -1.62 9.73
C PRO A 56 -42.31 -2.66 8.61
N ASN A 57 -42.87 -3.84 8.82
CA ASN A 57 -42.85 -4.94 7.85
C ASN A 57 -41.44 -5.48 7.52
N ASN A 58 -40.53 -5.43 8.48
CA ASN A 58 -39.19 -6.03 8.33
C ASN A 58 -39.29 -7.56 8.17
N PRO A 59 -38.36 -8.21 7.45
CA PRO A 59 -38.39 -9.65 7.16
C PRO A 59 -38.25 -10.55 8.39
N LEU A 60 -37.80 -9.98 9.54
CA LEU A 60 -37.64 -10.71 10.80
C LEU A 60 -38.97 -10.85 11.58
N GLY A 61 -40.02 -10.15 11.16
CA GLY A 61 -41.32 -10.15 11.86
C GLY A 61 -41.29 -9.51 13.26
N LEU A 62 -40.24 -8.78 13.60
CA LEU A 62 -40.09 -8.10 14.89
C LEU A 62 -40.78 -6.72 14.88
N PRO A 63 -41.11 -6.17 16.06
CA PRO A 63 -41.73 -4.85 16.15
C PRO A 63 -40.89 -3.76 15.49
N ALA A 64 -41.57 -2.83 14.80
CA ALA A 64 -40.92 -1.63 14.29
C ALA A 64 -40.28 -0.83 15.43
N GLY A 65 -39.12 -0.22 15.18
CA GLY A 65 -38.40 0.52 16.20
C GLY A 65 -37.50 -0.34 17.10
N THR A 66 -37.42 -1.67 16.87
CA THR A 66 -36.45 -2.53 17.59
C THR A 66 -35.04 -2.12 17.16
N PRO A 67 -34.10 -1.79 18.09
CA PRO A 67 -32.73 -1.47 17.75
C PRO A 67 -32.01 -2.66 17.14
N ILE A 68 -31.39 -2.49 15.98
CA ILE A 68 -30.62 -3.56 15.34
C ILE A 68 -29.42 -3.97 16.19
N ASP A 69 -28.78 -2.99 16.83
CA ASP A 69 -27.63 -3.22 17.70
C ASP A 69 -27.95 -4.16 18.87
N ALA A 70 -29.17 -4.09 19.42
CA ALA A 70 -29.63 -4.98 20.48
C ALA A 70 -29.84 -6.43 20.00
N LEU A 71 -30.20 -6.63 18.74
CA LEU A 71 -30.39 -7.97 18.18
C LEU A 71 -29.08 -8.71 17.96
N VAL A 72 -28.01 -8.00 17.63
CA VAL A 72 -26.69 -8.57 17.39
C VAL A 72 -25.81 -8.59 18.65
N ALA A 73 -26.15 -7.80 19.67
CA ALA A 73 -25.36 -7.69 20.92
C ALA A 73 -25.02 -9.04 21.57
N PRO A 74 -25.88 -10.08 21.58
CA PRO A 74 -25.52 -11.39 22.13
C PRO A 74 -24.33 -12.06 21.44
N GLN A 75 -24.05 -11.73 20.17
CA GLN A 75 -22.91 -12.28 19.45
C GLN A 75 -21.56 -11.71 19.96
N PHE A 76 -21.57 -10.55 20.61
CA PHE A 76 -20.42 -9.90 21.19
C PHE A 76 -20.21 -10.23 22.69
N GLN A 77 -21.03 -11.15 23.23
CA GLN A 77 -20.92 -11.60 24.63
C GLN A 77 -20.26 -12.98 24.71
N PRO A 78 -19.76 -13.41 25.86
CA PRO A 78 -19.23 -14.74 26.06
C PRO A 78 -20.20 -15.83 25.58
N GLY A 79 -19.73 -16.68 24.66
CA GLY A 79 -20.54 -17.70 23.97
C GLY A 79 -21.08 -17.29 22.61
N GLY A 80 -20.95 -16.04 22.21
CA GLY A 80 -21.19 -15.57 20.85
C GLY A 80 -19.98 -15.77 19.94
N SER A 81 -20.15 -15.57 18.65
CA SER A 81 -19.09 -15.74 17.65
C SER A 81 -18.28 -14.47 17.35
N LEU A 82 -18.77 -13.29 17.78
CA LEU A 82 -18.14 -11.99 17.55
C LEU A 82 -17.42 -11.48 18.82
N VAL A 83 -16.74 -12.38 19.52
CA VAL A 83 -15.88 -12.05 20.66
C VAL A 83 -14.42 -12.04 20.26
N ASP A 84 -13.56 -11.51 21.10
CA ASP A 84 -12.10 -11.60 20.90
C ASP A 84 -11.69 -13.06 20.77
N GLN A 85 -10.92 -13.36 19.72
CA GLN A 85 -10.57 -14.73 19.34
C GLN A 85 -9.24 -14.82 18.63
N GLY A 86 -8.68 -16.03 18.53
CA GLY A 86 -7.51 -16.29 17.71
C GLY A 86 -7.80 -16.02 16.24
N GLY A 87 -6.82 -15.51 15.53
CA GLY A 87 -6.90 -15.30 14.09
C GLY A 87 -5.57 -15.47 13.41
N THR A 88 -5.58 -16.00 12.18
CA THR A 88 -4.40 -16.11 11.34
C THR A 88 -4.58 -15.33 10.05
N ALA A 89 -3.48 -14.85 9.48
CA ALA A 89 -3.48 -14.14 8.20
C ALA A 89 -2.17 -14.36 7.46
N VAL A 90 -2.26 -14.37 6.13
CA VAL A 90 -1.08 -14.39 5.25
C VAL A 90 -1.05 -13.08 4.47
N LEU A 91 -0.03 -12.27 4.72
CA LEU A 91 0.13 -10.92 4.13
C LEU A 91 1.34 -10.90 3.19
N PRO A 92 1.15 -11.08 1.88
CA PRO A 92 2.23 -11.02 0.91
C PRO A 92 2.56 -9.57 0.55
N TYR A 93 3.79 -9.14 0.80
CA TYR A 93 4.31 -7.87 0.29
C TYR A 93 4.87 -8.08 -1.12
N PRO A 94 4.47 -7.26 -2.10
CA PRO A 94 4.80 -7.46 -3.49
C PRO A 94 6.30 -7.32 -3.77
N ALA A 95 6.80 -8.11 -4.73
CA ALA A 95 8.09 -7.84 -5.34
C ALA A 95 8.06 -6.51 -6.10
N GLN A 96 9.24 -5.90 -6.27
CA GLN A 96 9.40 -4.64 -6.98
C GLN A 96 10.57 -4.74 -7.96
N LEU A 97 10.38 -4.24 -9.18
CA LEU A 97 11.43 -4.05 -10.17
C LEU A 97 11.48 -2.57 -10.53
N SER A 98 12.67 -1.98 -10.49
CA SER A 98 12.88 -0.60 -10.95
C SER A 98 14.06 -0.55 -11.91
N MET A 99 13.92 0.24 -12.96
CA MET A 99 14.98 0.50 -13.95
C MET A 99 15.00 1.99 -14.24
N GLY A 100 16.20 2.56 -14.38
CA GLY A 100 16.33 3.98 -14.62
C GLY A 100 17.56 4.34 -15.43
N LEU A 101 17.46 5.50 -16.04
CA LEU A 101 18.53 6.14 -16.81
C LEU A 101 18.81 7.52 -16.21
N THR A 102 20.07 7.88 -16.20
CA THR A 102 20.52 9.24 -15.87
C THR A 102 21.45 9.71 -16.99
N LEU A 103 21.12 10.85 -17.58
CA LEU A 103 21.86 11.48 -18.66
C LEU A 103 22.36 12.87 -18.21
N GLN A 104 23.66 13.07 -18.23
CA GLN A 104 24.25 14.41 -18.14
C GLN A 104 24.17 15.06 -19.53
N ALA A 105 23.06 15.76 -19.78
CA ALA A 105 22.79 16.33 -21.11
C ALA A 105 23.71 17.54 -21.45
N THR A 106 24.12 18.27 -20.42
CA THR A 106 25.13 19.35 -20.50
C THR A 106 25.85 19.46 -19.16
N ASP A 107 26.88 20.28 -19.05
CA ASP A 107 27.59 20.54 -17.79
C ASP A 107 26.65 21.01 -16.63
N LYS A 108 25.48 21.55 -17.01
CA LYS A 108 24.52 22.10 -16.04
C LYS A 108 23.18 21.34 -15.96
N LEU A 109 22.87 20.51 -16.95
CA LEU A 109 21.57 19.84 -17.05
C LEU A 109 21.76 18.33 -16.95
N ARG A 110 21.11 17.73 -15.96
CA ARG A 110 20.97 16.29 -15.79
C ARG A 110 19.51 15.91 -15.97
N LEU A 111 19.25 14.92 -16.78
CA LEU A 111 17.93 14.32 -17.01
C LEU A 111 17.89 12.94 -16.37
N LEU A 112 16.77 12.62 -15.77
CA LEU A 112 16.52 11.34 -15.10
C LEU A 112 15.20 10.77 -15.60
N GLY A 113 15.17 9.48 -15.85
CA GLY A 113 13.94 8.77 -16.17
C GLY A 113 13.99 7.38 -15.56
N ASP A 114 12.91 6.95 -14.93
CA ASP A 114 12.80 5.60 -14.42
C ASP A 114 11.39 5.02 -14.59
N VAL A 115 11.33 3.70 -14.60
CA VAL A 115 10.12 2.90 -14.54
C VAL A 115 10.21 1.96 -13.35
N GLY A 116 9.15 1.92 -12.57
CA GLY A 116 8.98 1.00 -11.46
C GLY A 116 7.77 0.11 -11.67
N ILE A 117 7.92 -1.19 -11.45
CA ILE A 117 6.83 -2.18 -11.48
C ILE A 117 6.71 -2.75 -10.07
N GLN A 118 5.48 -2.76 -9.55
CA GLN A 118 5.15 -3.41 -8.27
C GLN A 118 4.14 -4.52 -8.56
N TYR A 119 4.43 -5.72 -8.08
CA TYR A 119 3.66 -6.93 -8.39
C TYR A 119 2.50 -7.13 -7.40
N TRP A 120 1.60 -6.14 -7.33
CA TRP A 120 0.45 -6.10 -6.42
C TRP A 120 -0.59 -7.20 -6.68
N SER A 121 -0.53 -7.93 -7.80
CA SER A 121 -1.41 -9.06 -8.05
C SER A 121 -1.32 -10.17 -6.99
N VAL A 122 -0.33 -10.14 -6.10
CA VAL A 122 -0.26 -11.00 -4.91
C VAL A 122 -1.41 -10.73 -3.92
N TRP A 123 -2.10 -9.59 -4.05
CA TRP A 123 -3.28 -9.19 -3.27
C TRP A 123 -4.56 -9.40 -4.08
N GLU A 124 -4.67 -10.48 -4.82
CA GLU A 124 -5.94 -10.88 -5.45
C GLU A 124 -6.94 -11.27 -4.35
N THR A 125 -6.47 -12.07 -3.38
CA THR A 125 -7.23 -12.49 -2.22
C THR A 125 -6.37 -12.39 -0.95
N LEU A 126 -7.01 -12.06 0.16
CA LEU A 126 -6.42 -12.07 1.50
C LEU A 126 -7.24 -13.03 2.38
N PRO A 127 -6.80 -14.27 2.56
CA PRO A 127 -7.46 -15.21 3.45
C PRO A 127 -7.15 -14.86 4.91
N LEU A 128 -8.21 -14.77 5.71
CA LEU A 128 -8.18 -14.62 7.15
C LEU A 128 -8.85 -15.85 7.75
N ASN A 129 -8.32 -16.41 8.82
CA ASN A 129 -8.95 -17.51 9.51
C ASN A 129 -9.13 -17.19 10.98
N PHE A 130 -10.36 -17.27 11.46
CA PHE A 130 -10.74 -16.98 12.83
C PHE A 130 -11.21 -18.26 13.53
N SER A 131 -10.85 -18.42 14.80
CA SER A 131 -11.15 -19.65 15.55
C SER A 131 -12.64 -19.94 15.73
N LEU A 132 -13.51 -18.91 15.73
CA LEU A 132 -14.96 -19.06 15.88
C LEU A 132 -15.75 -18.72 14.61
N LEU A 133 -15.25 -17.79 13.79
CA LEU A 133 -15.91 -17.38 12.55
C LEU A 133 -15.49 -18.24 11.36
N GLY A 134 -14.36 -18.97 11.47
CA GLY A 134 -13.82 -19.76 10.38
C GLY A 134 -13.03 -18.92 9.36
N GLU A 135 -12.97 -19.41 8.13
CA GLU A 135 -12.23 -18.77 7.05
C GLU A 135 -13.07 -17.68 6.39
N GLU A 136 -12.47 -16.49 6.30
CA GLU A 136 -13.03 -15.34 5.60
C GLU A 136 -12.02 -14.88 4.54
N THR A 137 -12.44 -14.77 3.30
CA THR A 137 -11.59 -14.33 2.20
C THR A 137 -11.97 -12.93 1.76
N ILE A 138 -11.03 -11.99 1.87
CA ILE A 138 -11.18 -10.64 1.32
C ILE A 138 -10.70 -10.67 -0.13
N TYR A 139 -11.55 -10.25 -1.06
CA TYR A 139 -11.23 -10.14 -2.49
C TYR A 139 -10.82 -8.71 -2.81
N GLU A 140 -9.52 -8.48 -2.90
CA GLU A 140 -8.97 -7.16 -3.24
C GLU A 140 -8.81 -6.98 -4.75
N ASN A 141 -8.56 -8.08 -5.48
CA ASN A 141 -8.40 -8.11 -6.94
C ASN A 141 -7.35 -7.11 -7.47
N TYR A 142 -6.30 -6.88 -6.71
CA TYR A 142 -5.25 -5.94 -7.06
C TYR A 142 -4.50 -6.38 -8.32
N LYS A 143 -4.05 -5.39 -9.09
CA LYS A 143 -3.26 -5.57 -10.32
C LYS A 143 -1.87 -5.00 -10.13
N ASN A 144 -0.94 -5.51 -10.92
CA ASN A 144 0.41 -4.95 -10.94
C ASN A 144 0.38 -3.48 -11.36
N THR A 145 1.17 -2.67 -10.68
CA THR A 145 1.30 -1.26 -10.99
C THR A 145 2.59 -0.96 -11.73
N THR A 146 2.53 0.05 -12.58
CA THR A 146 3.68 0.63 -13.25
C THR A 146 3.70 2.13 -12.94
N SER A 147 4.85 2.61 -12.50
CA SER A 147 5.11 4.03 -12.31
C SER A 147 6.19 4.51 -13.27
N TRP A 148 5.94 5.64 -13.91
CA TRP A 148 6.89 6.34 -14.76
C TRP A 148 7.30 7.62 -14.08
N ARG A 149 8.58 7.90 -14.01
CA ARG A 149 9.12 9.11 -13.40
C ARG A 149 10.11 9.75 -14.37
N LEU A 150 9.94 11.05 -14.56
CA LEU A 150 10.86 11.88 -15.34
C LEU A 150 11.28 13.07 -14.48
N GLY A 151 12.54 13.38 -14.50
CA GLY A 151 13.11 14.47 -13.72
C GLY A 151 14.19 15.22 -14.46
N ALA A 152 14.36 16.46 -14.07
CA ALA A 152 15.46 17.31 -14.53
C ALA A 152 16.09 18.02 -13.34
N GLU A 153 17.40 18.04 -13.30
CA GLU A 153 18.21 18.85 -12.39
C GLU A 153 18.99 19.88 -13.18
N TYR A 154 18.90 21.13 -12.80
CA TYR A 154 19.63 22.23 -13.44
C TYR A 154 20.49 22.97 -12.41
N LEU A 155 21.80 23.05 -12.69
CA LEU A 155 22.74 23.76 -11.87
C LEU A 155 22.61 25.27 -12.11
N VAL A 156 22.09 25.99 -11.11
CA VAL A 156 21.93 27.44 -11.13
C VAL A 156 23.16 28.08 -10.49
N GLY A 157 24.04 28.64 -11.31
CA GLY A 157 25.32 29.12 -10.83
C GLY A 157 26.25 27.97 -10.40
N SER A 158 27.09 28.21 -9.38
CA SER A 158 28.11 27.25 -8.93
C SER A 158 27.70 26.43 -7.69
N LYS A 159 26.62 26.82 -7.01
CA LYS A 159 26.28 26.27 -5.69
C LYS A 159 24.82 25.83 -5.54
N SER A 160 23.98 26.14 -6.50
CA SER A 160 22.53 25.88 -6.38
C SER A 160 22.02 24.96 -7.48
N THR A 161 21.05 24.14 -7.16
CA THR A 161 20.41 23.20 -8.10
C THR A 161 18.90 23.36 -8.00
N ALA A 162 18.26 23.60 -9.12
CA ALA A 162 16.81 23.52 -9.28
C ALA A 162 16.44 22.13 -9.81
N ARG A 163 15.31 21.58 -9.33
CA ARG A 163 14.81 20.26 -9.71
C ARG A 163 13.35 20.34 -10.06
N LEU A 164 12.96 19.67 -11.11
CA LEU A 164 11.58 19.47 -11.51
C LEU A 164 11.36 18.01 -11.84
N GLY A 165 10.15 17.50 -11.60
CA GLY A 165 9.81 16.13 -11.95
C GLY A 165 8.31 15.93 -12.13
N ILE A 166 8.01 14.86 -12.83
CA ILE A 166 6.66 14.33 -13.01
C ILE A 166 6.67 12.83 -12.72
N ILE A 167 5.63 12.36 -12.05
CA ILE A 167 5.41 10.95 -11.76
C ILE A 167 4.02 10.60 -12.26
N ALA A 168 3.89 9.54 -13.04
CA ALA A 168 2.61 8.95 -13.44
C ALA A 168 2.55 7.50 -12.97
N HIS A 169 1.43 7.11 -12.37
CA HIS A 169 1.28 5.79 -11.79
C HIS A 169 -0.19 5.34 -11.92
N ASN A 170 -0.39 4.09 -12.33
CA ASN A 170 -1.73 3.49 -12.41
C ASN A 170 -2.13 2.91 -11.04
N ALA A 171 -3.44 2.80 -10.81
CA ALA A 171 -3.97 2.17 -9.60
C ALA A 171 -3.69 0.66 -9.55
N ALA A 172 -3.46 0.13 -8.35
CA ALA A 172 -3.44 -1.31 -8.07
C ALA A 172 -4.85 -1.84 -7.85
N ALA A 173 -5.63 -1.17 -7.00
CA ALA A 173 -6.98 -1.55 -6.65
C ALA A 173 -7.97 -1.20 -7.76
N PRO A 174 -8.90 -2.10 -8.13
CA PRO A 174 -10.09 -1.74 -8.88
C PRO A 174 -11.01 -0.86 -8.03
N ASP A 175 -11.77 0.03 -8.67
CA ASP A 175 -12.68 0.98 -7.97
C ASP A 175 -13.65 0.28 -6.99
N GLN A 176 -14.00 -0.97 -7.26
CA GLN A 176 -14.95 -1.76 -6.45
C GLN A 176 -14.36 -2.23 -5.11
N THR A 177 -13.03 -2.32 -5.01
CA THR A 177 -12.34 -2.81 -3.79
C THR A 177 -11.60 -1.71 -3.05
N VAL A 178 -11.62 -0.47 -3.54
CA VAL A 178 -11.07 0.68 -2.83
C VAL A 178 -11.86 0.95 -1.56
N THR A 179 -11.20 0.95 -0.43
CA THR A 179 -11.79 1.24 0.87
C THR A 179 -11.11 2.44 1.53
N PRO A 180 -11.76 3.10 2.51
CA PRO A 180 -11.11 4.17 3.28
C PRO A 180 -9.85 3.73 4.02
N ASN A 181 -9.71 2.44 4.33
CA ASN A 181 -8.53 1.89 5.01
C ASN A 181 -7.36 1.66 4.04
N LEU A 182 -7.66 1.42 2.76
CA LEU A 182 -6.69 1.20 1.70
C LEU A 182 -7.04 2.12 0.50
N PRO A 183 -6.86 3.43 0.65
CA PRO A 183 -7.16 4.37 -0.42
C PRO A 183 -6.10 4.23 -1.52
N GLU A 184 -6.54 3.95 -2.72
CA GLU A 184 -5.66 3.75 -3.88
C GLU A 184 -6.31 4.35 -5.14
N ALA A 185 -5.53 5.06 -5.95
CA ALA A 185 -5.98 5.61 -7.22
C ALA A 185 -4.81 5.84 -8.17
N ALA A 186 -5.09 5.80 -9.47
CA ALA A 186 -4.15 6.31 -10.46
C ALA A 186 -3.92 7.81 -10.23
N ARG A 187 -2.66 8.24 -10.32
CA ARG A 187 -2.31 9.64 -10.06
C ARG A 187 -1.15 10.13 -10.91
N THR A 188 -1.14 11.44 -11.11
CA THR A 188 -0.02 12.17 -11.69
C THR A 188 0.43 13.22 -10.69
N GLU A 189 1.72 13.23 -10.40
CA GLU A 189 2.31 14.13 -9.41
C GLU A 189 3.36 15.03 -10.10
N PHE A 190 3.39 16.29 -9.73
CA PHE A 190 4.42 17.24 -10.14
C PHE A 190 5.28 17.60 -8.92
N THR A 191 6.57 17.59 -9.10
CA THR A 191 7.52 17.87 -8.03
C THR A 191 8.43 19.01 -8.43
N ALA A 192 8.77 19.87 -7.47
CA ALA A 192 9.77 20.91 -7.62
C ALA A 192 10.66 20.96 -6.38
N GLY A 193 11.92 21.24 -6.57
CA GLY A 193 12.89 21.35 -5.48
C GLY A 193 14.00 22.34 -5.79
N PHE A 194 14.56 22.90 -4.74
CA PHE A 194 15.71 23.78 -4.81
C PHE A 194 16.68 23.44 -3.70
N GLY A 195 17.95 23.31 -4.04
CA GLY A 195 19.02 23.08 -3.09
C GLY A 195 20.16 24.08 -3.31
N SER A 196 20.78 24.53 -2.25
CA SER A 196 21.94 25.42 -2.33
C SER A 196 22.97 25.05 -1.27
N ARG A 197 24.22 24.94 -1.68
CA ARG A 197 25.34 24.74 -0.76
C ARG A 197 25.70 26.09 -0.11
N ILE A 198 25.37 26.21 1.17
CA ILE A 198 25.64 27.44 1.93
C ILE A 198 27.14 27.54 2.33
N SER A 199 27.74 26.40 2.68
CA SER A 199 29.17 26.29 3.01
C SER A 199 29.68 24.87 2.69
N ASP A 200 30.98 24.62 2.85
CA ASP A 200 31.55 23.28 2.66
C ASP A 200 31.08 22.27 3.72
N ARG A 201 30.45 22.74 4.80
CA ARG A 201 29.91 21.90 5.89
C ARG A 201 28.38 21.73 5.84
N PHE A 202 27.69 22.64 5.15
CA PHE A 202 26.22 22.66 5.07
C PHE A 202 25.78 22.86 3.62
N GLY A 203 25.01 21.88 3.10
CA GLY A 203 24.42 21.89 1.77
C GLY A 203 23.00 21.33 1.79
#